data_a3115ee1ebb050f3e9dccac207186256
#
_entry.id   a3115ee1ebb050f3e9dccac207186256
#
_cell.length_a   1.000
_cell.length_b   1.000
_cell.length_c   1.000
_cell.angle_alpha   90.00
_cell.angle_beta   90.00
_cell.angle_gamma   90.00
#
_symmetry.space_group_name_H-M   'P 1'
#
loop_
_entity.id
_entity.type
_entity.pdbx_description
1 polymer ?
#
loop_
_entity_poly.entity_id
_entity_poly.type
_entity_poly.pdbx_seq_one_letter_code
_entity_poly.pdbx_strand_id
1 'polypeptide(L)'
;MKLKLLLGAVAIVAVLYAANQFLNSGPASRGSLETSASVDPEAKTTPPAEREKFRVGFLPVTCHLTCPVTSWVTQHSDGGTHFQSERFGDFPTMKEALIARKLDATFMIAPLAMKLVADGVPVKIVYLGHRDGSALTVAIDSPVKDFTELAGKRVAIPSRFSNQHLLMRRMMKQRGMEQGSIELVEMPPPEMPGALAAKSIDGYIVGEPHNAKAELGGYGRVLYFMKDLWPQFISCGLVVRQEVINERPQLVQELVDGIGASGLWLDDEDEALALEHRRQASVVVGKVFYNQDPKLLEHVLTKPLDRVSYSNLTPPKDIFDEIMDLAVEMKVIEKRMAFEEYCDTRFAPDLGALPRVKNFPPPPVAQGEGPK
;
A
#
# COMPACT_ATOMS: atom_id res chain seq x y z
N MET A 1 31.01 -37.47 25.96
CA MET A 1 30.91 -36.64 24.74
C MET A 1 29.74 -35.67 24.78
N LYS A 2 28.56 -36.00 25.34
CA LYS A 2 27.37 -35.13 25.38
C LYS A 2 27.49 -33.87 26.30
N LEU A 3 28.25 -33.94 27.39
CA LEU A 3 28.44 -32.84 28.34
C LEU A 3 29.31 -31.69 27.77
N LYS A 4 30.32 -32.00 26.94
CA LYS A 4 31.16 -30.96 26.30
C LYS A 4 30.44 -30.21 25.18
N LEU A 5 29.47 -30.83 24.52
CA LEU A 5 28.60 -30.16 23.51
C LEU A 5 27.59 -29.19 24.16
N LEU A 6 27.07 -29.54 25.36
CA LEU A 6 26.15 -28.66 26.09
C LEU A 6 26.85 -27.40 26.61
N LEU A 7 28.08 -27.54 27.12
CA LEU A 7 28.87 -26.39 27.57
C LEU A 7 29.28 -25.44 26.41
N GLY A 8 29.56 -26.00 25.24
CA GLY A 8 29.82 -25.21 24.05
C GLY A 8 28.62 -24.39 23.55
N ALA A 9 27.43 -24.97 23.59
CA ALA A 9 26.20 -24.29 23.19
C ALA A 9 25.84 -23.14 24.16
N VAL A 10 26.02 -23.33 25.47
CA VAL A 10 25.78 -22.28 26.47
C VAL A 10 26.76 -21.10 26.33
N ALA A 11 28.01 -21.39 26.02
CA ALA A 11 29.04 -20.37 25.79
C ALA A 11 28.74 -19.53 24.53
N ILE A 12 28.26 -20.14 23.44
CA ILE A 12 27.90 -19.44 22.20
C ILE A 12 26.68 -18.51 22.45
N VAL A 13 25.67 -18.97 23.17
CA VAL A 13 24.49 -18.15 23.51
C VAL A 13 24.88 -16.97 24.39
N ALA A 14 25.78 -17.17 25.35
CA ALA A 14 26.26 -16.10 26.23
C ALA A 14 27.06 -15.03 25.45
N VAL A 15 27.89 -15.44 24.49
CA VAL A 15 28.66 -14.53 23.62
C VAL A 15 27.73 -13.74 22.69
N LEU A 16 26.71 -14.38 22.11
CA LEU A 16 25.72 -13.72 21.25
C LEU A 16 24.85 -12.72 22.06
N TYR A 17 24.50 -13.06 23.30
CA TYR A 17 23.77 -12.17 24.19
C TYR A 17 24.61 -10.95 24.59
N ALA A 18 25.88 -11.13 24.92
CA ALA A 18 26.80 -10.04 25.24
C ALA A 18 27.08 -9.13 24.02
N ALA A 19 27.21 -9.70 22.82
CA ALA A 19 27.39 -8.95 21.58
C ALA A 19 26.13 -8.10 21.25
N ASN A 20 24.94 -8.65 21.48
CA ASN A 20 23.70 -7.91 21.29
C ASN A 20 23.53 -6.74 22.30
N GLN A 21 23.95 -6.91 23.53
CA GLN A 21 23.97 -5.84 24.54
C GLN A 21 24.98 -4.75 24.16
N PHE A 22 26.14 -5.11 23.63
CA PHE A 22 27.19 -4.15 23.24
C PHE A 22 26.81 -3.36 21.97
N LEU A 23 26.12 -3.97 21.04
CA LEU A 23 25.65 -3.32 19.81
C LEU A 23 24.46 -2.39 20.03
N ASN A 24 23.69 -2.59 21.11
CA ASN A 24 22.53 -1.76 21.46
C ASN A 24 22.80 -0.68 22.51
N SER A 25 24.02 -0.55 23.02
CA SER A 25 24.44 0.49 23.96
C SER A 25 25.21 1.61 23.25
N GLY A 26 24.54 2.35 22.38
CA GLY A 26 25.04 3.62 21.85
C GLY A 26 24.81 4.76 22.85
N PRO A 27 25.75 5.74 22.98
CA PRO A 27 25.61 6.81 23.96
C PRO A 27 24.48 7.79 23.57
N ALA A 28 23.60 8.04 24.51
CA ALA A 28 22.59 9.09 24.44
C ALA A 28 23.28 10.46 24.47
N SER A 29 23.39 11.14 23.33
CA SER A 29 23.78 12.55 23.27
C SER A 29 22.55 13.43 23.54
N ARG A 30 22.49 14.01 24.73
CA ARG A 30 21.68 15.21 25.01
C ARG A 30 22.37 16.41 24.31
N GLY A 31 21.71 16.94 23.29
CA GLY A 31 22.04 18.21 22.70
C GLY A 31 20.80 19.08 22.61
N SER A 32 20.61 19.97 23.57
CA SER A 32 19.69 21.11 23.49
C SER A 32 20.21 22.11 22.46
N LEU A 33 19.45 22.39 21.41
CA LEU A 33 19.64 23.57 20.57
C LEU A 33 18.32 24.33 20.52
N GLU A 34 18.27 25.39 21.33
CA GLU A 34 17.32 26.49 21.17
C GLU A 34 17.66 27.24 19.88
N THR A 35 16.71 27.30 18.97
CA THR A 35 16.71 28.28 17.88
C THR A 35 15.37 29.00 17.89
N SER A 36 15.44 30.25 18.31
CA SER A 36 14.33 31.20 18.29
C SER A 36 13.96 31.55 16.84
N ALA A 37 12.79 31.08 16.39
CA ALA A 37 12.06 31.70 15.30
C ALA A 37 10.80 32.31 15.91
N SER A 38 10.63 33.62 15.80
CA SER A 38 9.48 34.37 16.23
C SER A 38 8.26 33.97 15.40
N VAL A 39 7.31 33.31 16.04
CA VAL A 39 5.98 32.97 15.52
C VAL A 39 4.94 33.78 16.33
N ASP A 40 3.98 34.33 15.61
CA ASP A 40 2.86 35.13 16.10
C ASP A 40 2.09 34.44 17.25
N PRO A 41 1.73 35.11 18.35
CA PRO A 41 1.30 34.46 19.58
C PRO A 41 -0.22 34.34 19.75
N GLU A 42 -1.02 33.92 18.75
CA GLU A 42 -2.48 33.75 18.96
C GLU A 42 -3.16 32.57 18.26
N ALA A 43 -2.46 31.50 17.93
CA ALA A 43 -3.11 30.23 17.61
C ALA A 43 -2.74 29.19 18.69
N LYS A 44 -3.68 28.83 19.55
CA LYS A 44 -3.53 27.68 20.45
C LYS A 44 -3.54 26.40 19.64
N THR A 45 -2.41 26.07 19.05
CA THR A 45 -2.22 24.80 18.38
C THR A 45 -1.88 23.73 19.40
N THR A 46 -2.69 22.68 19.52
CA THR A 46 -2.33 21.50 20.31
C THR A 46 -1.09 20.87 19.69
N PRO A 47 0.02 20.72 20.46
CA PRO A 47 1.22 20.09 19.93
C PRO A 47 0.91 18.71 19.34
N PRO A 48 1.54 18.29 18.23
CA PRO A 48 1.29 16.98 17.60
C PRO A 48 1.45 15.78 18.55
N ALA A 49 2.26 15.93 19.62
CA ALA A 49 2.47 14.91 20.63
C ALA A 49 1.26 14.66 21.55
N GLU A 50 0.34 15.62 21.67
CA GLU A 50 -0.84 15.55 22.53
C GLU A 50 -2.11 15.13 21.79
N ARG A 51 -2.06 15.01 20.45
CA ARG A 51 -3.21 14.59 19.65
C ARG A 51 -3.44 13.10 19.77
N GLU A 52 -4.71 12.71 19.68
CA GLU A 52 -5.05 11.29 19.58
C GLU A 52 -4.37 10.66 18.34
N LYS A 53 -3.72 9.52 18.56
CA LYS A 53 -3.00 8.80 17.50
C LYS A 53 -3.87 7.67 16.95
N PHE A 54 -3.91 7.60 15.63
CA PHE A 54 -4.56 6.51 14.91
C PHE A 54 -3.52 5.89 13.95
N ARG A 55 -3.15 4.63 14.17
CA ARG A 55 -2.07 3.96 13.47
C ARG A 55 -2.58 3.22 12.25
N VAL A 56 -2.06 3.58 11.07
CA VAL A 56 -2.47 3.00 9.79
C VAL A 56 -1.29 2.35 9.10
N GLY A 57 -1.35 1.04 8.87
CA GLY A 57 -0.31 0.30 8.16
C GLY A 57 -0.37 0.52 6.64
N PHE A 58 0.80 0.63 6.01
CA PHE A 58 0.89 0.72 4.55
C PHE A 58 2.15 0.04 3.98
N LEU A 59 2.09 -0.35 2.71
CA LEU A 59 3.23 -0.74 1.90
C LEU A 59 3.59 0.38 0.92
N PRO A 60 4.85 0.46 0.44
CA PRO A 60 5.29 1.48 -0.53
C PRO A 60 4.80 1.15 -1.96
N VAL A 61 3.49 1.15 -2.14
CA VAL A 61 2.76 0.90 -3.39
C VAL A 61 1.67 1.96 -3.58
N THR A 62 1.27 2.22 -4.82
CA THR A 62 0.32 3.30 -5.10
C THR A 62 -1.05 3.12 -4.49
N CYS A 63 -1.51 1.86 -4.28
CA CYS A 63 -2.78 1.60 -3.62
C CYS A 63 -2.82 2.00 -2.13
N HIS A 64 -1.70 2.41 -1.58
CA HIS A 64 -1.60 2.92 -0.22
C HIS A 64 -1.19 4.40 -0.18
N LEU A 65 -1.04 5.07 -1.33
CA LEU A 65 -0.49 6.43 -1.43
C LEU A 65 -1.28 7.48 -0.64
N THR A 66 -2.60 7.37 -0.63
CA THR A 66 -3.47 8.30 0.13
C THR A 66 -3.21 8.26 1.63
N CYS A 67 -2.75 7.13 2.19
CA CYS A 67 -2.39 7.01 3.60
C CYS A 67 -1.24 7.96 3.99
N PRO A 68 -0.04 7.91 3.40
CA PRO A 68 1.02 8.89 3.68
C PRO A 68 0.65 10.32 3.31
N VAL A 69 -0.15 10.56 2.26
CA VAL A 69 -0.66 11.92 1.95
C VAL A 69 -1.52 12.45 3.10
N THR A 70 -2.50 11.67 3.57
CA THR A 70 -3.34 12.03 4.72
C THR A 70 -2.52 12.21 5.99
N SER A 71 -1.56 11.32 6.26
CA SER A 71 -0.64 11.43 7.40
C SER A 71 0.16 12.74 7.34
N TRP A 72 0.68 13.10 6.17
CA TRP A 72 1.44 14.34 5.98
C TRP A 72 0.58 15.58 6.20
N VAL A 73 -0.62 15.62 5.62
CA VAL A 73 -1.58 16.72 5.80
C VAL A 73 -1.93 16.90 7.27
N THR A 74 -2.29 15.83 7.97
CA THR A 74 -2.69 15.89 9.39
C THR A 74 -1.54 16.21 10.32
N GLN A 75 -0.30 15.82 9.98
CA GLN A 75 0.90 16.19 10.72
C GLN A 75 1.15 17.70 10.67
N HIS A 76 0.83 18.36 9.55
CA HIS A 76 1.05 19.79 9.32
C HIS A 76 -0.22 20.63 9.48
N SER A 77 -1.29 20.09 10.08
CA SER A 77 -2.50 20.81 10.43
C SER A 77 -2.46 21.29 11.87
N ASP A 78 -3.22 22.34 12.18
CA ASP A 78 -3.24 22.98 13.50
C ASP A 78 -4.08 22.23 14.56
N GLY A 79 -4.75 21.14 14.19
CA GLY A 79 -5.61 20.36 15.10
C GLY A 79 -6.08 19.05 14.46
N GLY A 80 -7.04 18.39 15.13
CA GLY A 80 -7.62 17.13 14.68
C GLY A 80 -6.78 15.91 15.04
N THR A 81 -7.19 14.75 14.56
CA THR A 81 -6.53 13.47 14.79
C THR A 81 -5.20 13.42 14.02
N HIS A 82 -4.17 12.88 14.65
CA HIS A 82 -2.91 12.59 13.99
C HIS A 82 -2.92 11.16 13.44
N PHE A 83 -3.06 11.02 12.13
CA PHE A 83 -2.97 9.73 11.44
C PHE A 83 -1.51 9.35 11.24
N GLN A 84 -1.03 8.42 12.05
CA GLN A 84 0.33 7.93 11.99
C GLN A 84 0.41 6.75 11.03
N SER A 85 1.01 6.98 9.87
CA SER A 85 1.26 5.90 8.91
C SER A 85 2.51 5.10 9.28
N GLU A 86 2.38 3.77 9.29
CA GLU A 86 3.46 2.83 9.59
C GLU A 86 3.79 1.97 8.37
N ARG A 87 5.06 2.01 7.94
CA ARG A 87 5.52 1.31 6.74
C ARG A 87 5.86 -0.14 7.04
N PHE A 88 5.38 -1.04 6.17
CA PHE A 88 5.68 -2.47 6.16
C PHE A 88 6.36 -2.89 4.85
N GLY A 89 7.03 -4.05 4.86
CA GLY A 89 7.68 -4.63 3.69
C GLY A 89 6.77 -5.57 2.89
N ASP A 90 5.79 -6.21 3.57
CA ASP A 90 4.93 -7.25 3.00
C ASP A 90 3.54 -7.30 3.67
N PHE A 91 2.59 -7.95 3.00
CA PHE A 91 1.23 -8.12 3.52
C PHE A 91 1.13 -9.06 4.72
N PRO A 92 1.85 -10.18 4.82
CA PRO A 92 1.82 -11.06 5.98
C PRO A 92 2.17 -10.35 7.28
N THR A 93 3.30 -9.64 7.33
CA THR A 93 3.74 -8.91 8.52
C THR A 93 2.75 -7.82 8.92
N MET A 94 2.22 -7.08 7.94
CA MET A 94 1.22 -6.03 8.17
C MET A 94 -0.11 -6.61 8.69
N LYS A 95 -0.56 -7.74 8.15
CA LYS A 95 -1.73 -8.51 8.62
C LYS A 95 -1.56 -8.92 10.08
N GLU A 96 -0.42 -9.49 10.45
CA GLU A 96 -0.15 -9.89 11.84
C GLU A 96 -0.14 -8.69 12.79
N ALA A 97 0.38 -7.53 12.35
CA ALA A 97 0.36 -6.31 13.15
C ALA A 97 -1.09 -5.81 13.40
N LEU A 98 -1.98 -5.91 12.40
CA LEU A 98 -3.40 -5.59 12.55
C LEU A 98 -4.09 -6.53 13.55
N ILE A 99 -3.89 -7.84 13.39
CA ILE A 99 -4.48 -8.87 14.28
C ILE A 99 -3.95 -8.71 15.72
N ALA A 100 -2.66 -8.41 15.86
CA ALA A 100 -2.02 -8.17 17.17
C ALA A 100 -2.37 -6.80 17.79
N ARG A 101 -3.32 -6.04 17.20
CA ARG A 101 -3.76 -4.72 17.70
C ARG A 101 -2.65 -3.65 17.76
N LYS A 102 -1.56 -3.85 17.01
CA LYS A 102 -0.50 -2.84 16.84
C LYS A 102 -0.91 -1.74 15.86
N LEU A 103 -1.84 -2.05 14.95
CA LEU A 103 -2.47 -1.11 14.04
C LEU A 103 -3.96 -0.97 14.33
N ASP A 104 -4.51 0.20 14.13
CA ASP A 104 -5.95 0.48 14.20
C ASP A 104 -6.62 0.16 12.86
N ALA A 105 -5.92 0.44 11.76
CA ALA A 105 -6.31 0.16 10.39
C ALA A 105 -5.10 -0.17 9.52
N THR A 106 -5.36 -0.71 8.33
CA THR A 106 -4.32 -0.91 7.31
C THR A 106 -4.94 -0.95 5.92
N PHE A 107 -4.13 -0.65 4.90
CA PHE A 107 -4.52 -0.98 3.53
C PHE A 107 -4.15 -2.43 3.23
N MET A 108 -5.09 -3.18 2.67
CA MET A 108 -4.90 -4.60 2.39
C MET A 108 -5.56 -4.98 1.06
N ILE A 109 -4.95 -5.92 0.34
CA ILE A 109 -5.54 -6.50 -0.87
C ILE A 109 -6.92 -7.07 -0.54
N ALA A 110 -7.93 -6.73 -1.35
CA ALA A 110 -9.33 -6.98 -1.03
C ALA A 110 -9.66 -8.47 -0.74
N PRO A 111 -9.24 -9.47 -1.54
CA PRO A 111 -9.53 -10.87 -1.24
C PRO A 111 -8.86 -11.38 0.05
N LEU A 112 -7.69 -10.82 0.44
CA LEU A 112 -7.06 -11.16 1.72
C LEU A 112 -7.89 -10.62 2.89
N ALA A 113 -8.39 -9.38 2.79
CA ALA A 113 -9.30 -8.83 3.80
C ALA A 113 -10.58 -9.65 3.92
N MET A 114 -11.18 -10.04 2.79
CA MET A 114 -12.37 -10.92 2.75
C MET A 114 -12.06 -12.28 3.38
N LYS A 115 -10.88 -12.87 3.11
CA LYS A 115 -10.45 -14.14 3.71
C LYS A 115 -10.30 -14.03 5.22
N LEU A 116 -9.75 -12.91 5.73
CA LEU A 116 -9.66 -12.67 7.19
C LEU A 116 -11.04 -12.70 7.85
N VAL A 117 -12.03 -12.05 7.22
CA VAL A 117 -13.42 -12.09 7.74
C VAL A 117 -13.99 -13.51 7.69
N ALA A 118 -13.77 -14.23 6.60
CA ALA A 118 -14.18 -15.63 6.46
C ALA A 118 -13.54 -16.54 7.54
N ASP A 119 -12.32 -16.22 7.98
CA ASP A 119 -11.60 -16.91 9.06
C ASP A 119 -11.98 -16.40 10.46
N GLY A 120 -13.00 -15.54 10.58
CA GLY A 120 -13.51 -15.03 11.84
C GLY A 120 -12.70 -13.88 12.46
N VAL A 121 -11.77 -13.27 11.71
CA VAL A 121 -11.06 -12.07 12.18
C VAL A 121 -12.00 -10.86 12.11
N PRO A 122 -12.22 -10.13 13.23
CA PRO A 122 -13.20 -9.05 13.30
C PRO A 122 -12.66 -7.76 12.66
N VAL A 123 -12.71 -7.66 11.33
CA VAL A 123 -12.30 -6.50 10.53
C VAL A 123 -13.34 -6.19 9.46
N LYS A 124 -13.33 -4.96 8.95
CA LYS A 124 -14.17 -4.51 7.83
C LYS A 124 -13.35 -3.69 6.84
N ILE A 125 -13.67 -3.82 5.57
CA ILE A 125 -13.25 -2.88 4.52
C ILE A 125 -14.20 -1.69 4.60
N VAL A 126 -13.67 -0.47 4.81
CA VAL A 126 -14.50 0.74 4.95
C VAL A 126 -14.36 1.69 3.76
N TYR A 127 -13.22 1.65 3.04
CA TYR A 127 -12.93 2.51 1.90
C TYR A 127 -11.92 1.84 0.97
N LEU A 128 -11.62 2.41 -0.20
CA LEU A 128 -10.58 1.90 -1.10
C LEU A 128 -9.30 2.73 -0.97
N GLY A 129 -8.18 2.16 -1.43
CA GLY A 129 -6.91 2.86 -1.52
C GLY A 129 -6.74 3.63 -2.83
N HIS A 130 -7.09 3.02 -3.94
CA HIS A 130 -7.17 3.57 -5.28
C HIS A 130 -7.96 2.65 -6.20
N ARG A 131 -8.19 3.09 -7.43
CA ARG A 131 -8.64 2.25 -8.54
C ARG A 131 -7.55 2.10 -9.56
N ASP A 132 -7.55 0.99 -10.28
CA ASP A 132 -6.58 0.67 -11.32
C ASP A 132 -5.14 0.49 -10.77
N GLY A 133 -4.12 1.15 -11.31
CA GLY A 133 -2.77 1.19 -10.75
C GLY A 133 -2.06 -0.15 -10.63
N SER A 134 -2.44 -1.16 -11.42
CA SER A 134 -1.76 -2.44 -11.55
C SER A 134 -1.51 -2.78 -13.01
N ALA A 135 -0.43 -3.52 -13.28
CA ALA A 135 -0.11 -3.96 -14.63
C ALA A 135 0.52 -5.36 -14.64
N LEU A 136 0.39 -6.03 -15.78
CA LEU A 136 1.13 -7.23 -16.13
C LEU A 136 2.35 -6.80 -16.95
N THR A 137 3.53 -7.06 -16.44
CA THR A 137 4.83 -6.69 -17.02
C THR A 137 5.58 -7.93 -17.43
N VAL A 138 6.20 -7.90 -18.59
CA VAL A 138 7.10 -8.95 -19.12
C VAL A 138 8.48 -8.37 -19.40
N ALA A 139 9.49 -9.22 -19.59
CA ALA A 139 10.83 -8.78 -19.96
C ALA A 139 10.79 -7.98 -21.27
N ILE A 140 11.68 -6.99 -21.41
CA ILE A 140 11.72 -6.11 -22.59
C ILE A 140 12.00 -6.88 -23.88
N ASP A 141 12.81 -7.94 -23.80
CA ASP A 141 13.18 -8.84 -24.89
C ASP A 141 12.22 -10.05 -25.02
N SER A 142 11.14 -10.11 -24.23
CA SER A 142 10.15 -11.19 -24.30
C SER A 142 9.40 -11.16 -25.63
N PRO A 143 9.24 -12.30 -26.33
CA PRO A 143 8.44 -12.39 -27.54
C PRO A 143 6.94 -12.30 -27.27
N VAL A 144 6.49 -12.44 -26.00
CA VAL A 144 5.08 -12.44 -25.58
C VAL A 144 4.40 -11.13 -25.96
N LYS A 145 3.34 -11.19 -26.76
CA LYS A 145 2.52 -10.06 -27.17
C LYS A 145 1.07 -10.17 -26.74
N ASP A 146 0.63 -11.40 -26.45
CA ASP A 146 -0.73 -11.70 -25.97
C ASP A 146 -0.70 -12.57 -24.74
N PHE A 147 -1.80 -12.55 -23.97
CA PHE A 147 -1.93 -13.30 -22.71
C PHE A 147 -1.78 -14.81 -22.91
N THR A 148 -2.26 -15.36 -24.03
CA THR A 148 -2.18 -16.79 -24.31
C THR A 148 -0.75 -17.29 -24.51
N GLU A 149 0.15 -16.42 -24.93
CA GLU A 149 1.58 -16.72 -25.13
C GLU A 149 2.34 -16.83 -23.78
N LEU A 150 1.67 -16.52 -22.67
CA LEU A 150 2.18 -16.80 -21.32
C LEU A 150 2.08 -18.28 -20.93
N ALA A 151 1.48 -19.15 -21.74
CA ALA A 151 1.47 -20.59 -21.49
C ALA A 151 2.89 -21.14 -21.34
N GLY A 152 3.13 -21.92 -20.30
CA GLY A 152 4.46 -22.44 -19.95
C GLY A 152 5.41 -21.41 -19.33
N LYS A 153 4.97 -20.18 -19.10
CA LYS A 153 5.75 -19.11 -18.50
C LYS A 153 5.53 -19.02 -17.00
N ARG A 154 6.56 -18.51 -16.31
CA ARG A 154 6.57 -18.25 -14.89
C ARG A 154 6.22 -16.78 -14.62
N VAL A 155 5.05 -16.54 -14.01
CA VAL A 155 4.56 -15.19 -13.73
C VAL A 155 4.38 -15.00 -12.23
N ALA A 156 5.05 -13.98 -11.65
CA ALA A 156 4.91 -13.67 -10.24
C ALA A 156 3.62 -12.91 -9.95
N ILE A 157 3.00 -13.24 -8.81
CA ILE A 157 1.83 -12.60 -8.23
C ILE A 157 2.14 -12.17 -6.79
N PRO A 158 1.50 -11.08 -6.26
CA PRO A 158 1.79 -10.63 -4.89
C PRO A 158 1.28 -11.60 -3.81
N SER A 159 0.22 -12.33 -4.09
CA SER A 159 -0.35 -13.35 -3.22
C SER A 159 -1.44 -14.13 -3.97
N ARG A 160 -1.67 -15.40 -3.59
CA ARG A 160 -2.86 -16.15 -4.03
C ARG A 160 -4.18 -15.51 -3.57
N PHE A 161 -4.14 -14.65 -2.56
CA PHE A 161 -5.25 -13.87 -2.05
C PHE A 161 -5.34 -12.47 -2.67
N SER A 162 -4.82 -12.27 -3.90
CA SER A 162 -4.84 -10.97 -4.58
C SER A 162 -5.81 -10.96 -5.75
N ASN A 163 -6.38 -9.79 -6.05
CA ASN A 163 -7.18 -9.59 -7.26
C ASN A 163 -6.35 -9.81 -8.53
N GLN A 164 -5.03 -9.60 -8.49
CA GLN A 164 -4.12 -9.95 -9.57
C GLN A 164 -4.12 -11.46 -9.85
N HIS A 165 -4.12 -12.30 -8.80
CA HIS A 165 -4.27 -13.75 -8.96
C HIS A 165 -5.63 -14.13 -9.55
N LEU A 166 -6.71 -13.57 -8.99
CA LEU A 166 -8.07 -13.82 -9.50
C LEU A 166 -8.20 -13.44 -10.97
N LEU A 167 -7.62 -12.30 -11.36
CA LEU A 167 -7.62 -11.85 -12.74
C LEU A 167 -6.84 -12.81 -13.66
N MET A 168 -5.64 -13.25 -13.27
CA MET A 168 -4.88 -14.23 -14.06
C MET A 168 -5.69 -15.52 -14.31
N ARG A 169 -6.36 -16.02 -13.28
CA ARG A 169 -7.23 -17.21 -13.38
C ARG A 169 -8.45 -16.95 -14.27
N ARG A 170 -9.12 -15.80 -14.09
CA ARG A 170 -10.24 -15.36 -14.95
C ARG A 170 -9.82 -15.28 -16.42
N MET A 171 -8.66 -14.67 -16.70
CA MET A 171 -8.12 -14.52 -18.05
C MET A 171 -7.82 -15.88 -18.69
N MET A 172 -7.21 -16.81 -17.96
CA MET A 172 -6.99 -18.17 -18.47
C MET A 172 -8.33 -18.83 -18.83
N LYS A 173 -9.34 -18.74 -17.96
CA LYS A 173 -10.68 -19.31 -18.21
C LYS A 173 -11.35 -18.68 -19.44
N GLN A 174 -11.35 -17.35 -19.54
CA GLN A 174 -11.97 -16.62 -20.66
C GLN A 174 -11.32 -16.93 -22.02
N ARG A 175 -10.04 -17.28 -22.03
CA ARG A 175 -9.28 -17.64 -23.22
C ARG A 175 -9.16 -19.13 -23.50
N GLY A 176 -9.93 -19.95 -22.75
CA GLY A 176 -9.95 -21.42 -22.93
C GLY A 176 -8.62 -22.09 -22.55
N MET A 177 -7.78 -21.44 -21.74
CA MET A 177 -6.52 -22.00 -21.28
C MET A 177 -6.74 -22.88 -20.04
N GLU A 178 -5.92 -23.93 -19.89
CA GLU A 178 -5.89 -24.71 -18.66
C GLU A 178 -5.47 -23.86 -17.47
N GLN A 179 -6.07 -24.09 -16.31
CA GLN A 179 -5.83 -23.30 -15.10
C GLN A 179 -4.41 -23.47 -14.49
N GLY A 180 -3.59 -24.31 -15.03
CA GLY A 180 -2.17 -24.50 -14.66
C GLY A 180 -1.21 -24.18 -15.79
N SER A 181 -1.70 -23.72 -16.94
CA SER A 181 -0.85 -23.46 -18.11
C SER A 181 0.14 -22.31 -17.91
N ILE A 182 -0.13 -21.40 -16.97
CA ILE A 182 0.81 -20.37 -16.51
C ILE A 182 1.25 -20.73 -15.09
N GLU A 183 2.55 -20.82 -14.84
CA GLU A 183 3.10 -21.05 -13.49
C GLU A 183 3.00 -19.74 -12.68
N LEU A 184 2.01 -19.64 -11.78
CA LEU A 184 1.85 -18.48 -10.91
C LEU A 184 2.64 -18.69 -9.62
N VAL A 185 3.62 -17.81 -9.36
CA VAL A 185 4.49 -17.87 -8.17
C VAL A 185 4.24 -16.67 -7.26
N GLU A 186 4.05 -16.92 -5.95
CA GLU A 186 3.92 -15.85 -4.98
C GLU A 186 5.29 -15.21 -4.70
N MET A 187 5.36 -13.88 -4.75
CA MET A 187 6.60 -13.14 -4.52
C MET A 187 6.29 -11.76 -3.91
N PRO A 188 7.08 -11.27 -2.95
CA PRO A 188 6.96 -9.92 -2.45
C PRO A 188 7.09 -8.88 -3.57
N PRO A 189 6.18 -7.89 -3.68
CA PRO A 189 6.19 -6.88 -4.73
C PRO A 189 7.55 -6.21 -4.99
N PRO A 190 8.34 -5.82 -3.97
CA PRO A 190 9.65 -5.18 -4.19
C PRO A 190 10.69 -6.07 -4.88
N GLU A 191 10.54 -7.40 -4.82
CA GLU A 191 11.49 -8.37 -5.39
C GLU A 191 11.22 -8.65 -6.87
N MET A 192 9.97 -8.46 -7.34
CA MET A 192 9.53 -8.82 -8.70
C MET A 192 10.35 -8.16 -9.81
N PRO A 193 10.64 -6.83 -9.76
CA PRO A 193 11.45 -6.21 -10.80
C PRO A 193 12.86 -6.79 -10.92
N GLY A 194 13.49 -7.10 -9.78
CA GLY A 194 14.80 -7.75 -9.73
C GLY A 194 14.77 -9.18 -10.28
N ALA A 195 13.72 -9.94 -9.95
CA ALA A 195 13.52 -11.30 -10.44
C ALA A 195 13.31 -11.33 -11.97
N LEU A 196 12.58 -10.36 -12.53
CA LEU A 196 12.43 -10.19 -13.98
C LEU A 196 13.78 -9.86 -14.65
N ALA A 197 14.52 -8.90 -14.10
CA ALA A 197 15.84 -8.52 -14.62
C ALA A 197 16.84 -9.70 -14.58
N ALA A 198 16.76 -10.52 -13.55
CA ALA A 198 17.58 -11.76 -13.40
C ALA A 198 17.06 -12.93 -14.25
N LYS A 199 15.94 -12.76 -14.99
CA LYS A 199 15.29 -13.81 -15.80
C LYS A 199 14.88 -15.05 -14.98
N SER A 200 14.64 -14.91 -13.68
CA SER A 200 14.11 -15.97 -12.82
C SER A 200 12.59 -16.11 -12.92
N ILE A 201 11.93 -15.12 -13.50
CA ILE A 201 10.52 -15.11 -13.91
C ILE A 201 10.42 -14.51 -15.32
N ASP A 202 9.38 -14.89 -16.07
CA ASP A 202 9.11 -14.37 -17.42
C ASP A 202 8.25 -13.10 -17.39
N GLY A 203 7.50 -12.90 -16.30
CA GLY A 203 6.65 -11.74 -16.08
C GLY A 203 6.16 -11.66 -14.65
N TYR A 204 5.47 -10.58 -14.34
CA TYR A 204 4.79 -10.40 -13.07
C TYR A 204 3.58 -9.47 -13.21
N ILE A 205 2.61 -9.66 -12.33
CA ILE A 205 1.43 -8.80 -12.24
C ILE A 205 1.35 -8.22 -10.82
N VAL A 206 1.41 -6.89 -10.71
CA VAL A 206 1.51 -6.21 -9.41
C VAL A 206 1.03 -4.77 -9.48
N GLY A 207 0.76 -4.17 -8.32
CA GLY A 207 0.50 -2.73 -8.19
C GLY A 207 1.76 -1.88 -8.44
N GLU A 208 1.55 -0.65 -8.90
CA GLU A 208 2.62 0.34 -9.07
C GLU A 208 3.26 0.71 -7.72
N PRO A 209 4.55 1.11 -7.71
CA PRO A 209 5.40 1.55 -8.84
C PRO A 209 6.29 0.46 -9.45
N HIS A 210 6.05 -0.81 -9.16
CA HIS A 210 6.96 -1.89 -9.52
C HIS A 210 7.04 -2.13 -11.04
N ASN A 211 5.93 -1.88 -11.78
CA ASN A 211 5.91 -1.99 -13.24
C ASN A 211 6.73 -0.85 -13.88
N ALA A 212 6.50 0.39 -13.44
CA ALA A 212 7.25 1.54 -13.90
C ALA A 212 8.77 1.42 -13.61
N LYS A 213 9.16 0.75 -12.52
CA LYS A 213 10.57 0.48 -12.21
C LYS A 213 11.23 -0.36 -13.29
N ALA A 214 10.55 -1.37 -13.83
CA ALA A 214 11.06 -2.19 -14.91
C ALA A 214 11.09 -1.42 -16.25
N GLU A 215 10.05 -0.60 -16.53
CA GLU A 215 9.99 0.24 -17.71
C GLU A 215 11.13 1.27 -17.74
N LEU A 216 11.28 2.05 -16.66
CA LEU A 216 12.33 3.07 -16.55
C LEU A 216 13.75 2.46 -16.51
N GLY A 217 13.87 1.26 -15.96
CA GLY A 217 15.10 0.49 -15.95
C GLY A 217 15.45 -0.14 -17.32
N GLY A 218 14.54 -0.10 -18.30
CA GLY A 218 14.75 -0.61 -19.65
C GLY A 218 14.83 -2.13 -19.77
N TYR A 219 14.41 -2.88 -18.73
CA TYR A 219 14.46 -4.35 -18.71
C TYR A 219 13.08 -5.01 -18.73
N GLY A 220 11.99 -4.22 -18.60
CA GLY A 220 10.62 -4.70 -18.68
C GLY A 220 9.72 -3.77 -19.49
N ARG A 221 8.60 -4.30 -19.94
CA ARG A 221 7.53 -3.54 -20.59
C ARG A 221 6.17 -4.00 -20.08
N VAL A 222 5.24 -3.07 -19.97
CA VAL A 222 3.85 -3.41 -19.67
C VAL A 222 3.25 -4.15 -20.85
N LEU A 223 2.66 -5.32 -20.57
CA LEU A 223 1.88 -6.09 -21.55
C LEU A 223 0.42 -5.65 -21.51
N TYR A 224 -0.14 -5.47 -20.29
CA TYR A 224 -1.50 -5.00 -20.07
C TYR A 224 -1.58 -4.14 -18.81
N PHE A 225 -2.29 -3.02 -18.86
CA PHE A 225 -2.82 -2.39 -17.65
C PHE A 225 -4.08 -3.12 -17.20
N MET A 226 -4.26 -3.25 -15.90
CA MET A 226 -5.41 -4.00 -15.37
C MET A 226 -6.74 -3.31 -15.66
N LYS A 227 -6.76 -1.98 -15.73
CA LYS A 227 -7.93 -1.19 -16.13
C LYS A 227 -8.50 -1.59 -17.50
N ASP A 228 -7.65 -2.05 -18.42
CA ASP A 228 -8.04 -2.46 -19.76
C ASP A 228 -8.65 -3.88 -19.79
N LEU A 229 -8.34 -4.70 -18.77
CA LEU A 229 -8.81 -6.08 -18.63
C LEU A 229 -9.96 -6.22 -17.63
N TRP A 230 -10.00 -5.35 -16.65
CA TRP A 230 -11.03 -5.28 -15.62
C TRP A 230 -11.24 -3.80 -15.24
N PRO A 231 -12.17 -3.11 -15.93
CA PRO A 231 -12.43 -1.69 -15.66
C PRO A 231 -12.72 -1.43 -14.19
N GLN A 232 -12.19 -0.31 -13.66
CA GLN A 232 -12.28 0.05 -12.25
C GLN A 232 -11.65 -1.00 -11.31
N PHE A 233 -10.58 -1.63 -11.75
CA PHE A 233 -9.87 -2.66 -11.00
C PHE A 233 -9.57 -2.21 -9.57
N ILE A 234 -9.95 -3.06 -8.60
CA ILE A 234 -9.72 -2.83 -7.18
C ILE A 234 -8.51 -3.67 -6.75
N SER A 235 -7.50 -3.04 -6.16
CA SER A 235 -6.37 -3.75 -5.56
C SER A 235 -6.53 -3.84 -4.04
N CYS A 236 -6.52 -2.71 -3.35
CA CYS A 236 -6.53 -2.64 -1.89
C CYS A 236 -7.71 -1.82 -1.36
N GLY A 237 -8.21 -2.26 -0.19
CA GLY A 237 -9.15 -1.51 0.64
C GLY A 237 -8.52 -1.09 1.96
N LEU A 238 -9.03 -0.04 2.56
CA LEU A 238 -8.80 0.34 3.94
C LEU A 238 -9.55 -0.62 4.85
N VAL A 239 -8.82 -1.42 5.60
CA VAL A 239 -9.33 -2.41 6.54
C VAL A 239 -9.18 -1.88 7.96
N VAL A 240 -10.27 -1.84 8.69
CA VAL A 240 -10.32 -1.35 10.08
C VAL A 240 -10.78 -2.48 11.00
N ARG A 241 -10.19 -2.58 12.19
CA ARG A 241 -10.65 -3.53 13.21
C ARG A 241 -12.07 -3.19 13.66
N GLN A 242 -12.92 -4.20 13.82
CA GLN A 242 -14.32 -4.02 14.25
C GLN A 242 -14.43 -3.31 15.60
N GLU A 243 -13.52 -3.59 16.52
CA GLU A 243 -13.41 -2.92 17.81
C GLU A 243 -13.24 -1.39 17.63
N VAL A 244 -12.33 -0.97 16.75
CA VAL A 244 -12.08 0.45 16.45
C VAL A 244 -13.31 1.11 15.83
N ILE A 245 -14.01 0.40 14.92
CA ILE A 245 -15.28 0.85 14.31
C ILE A 245 -16.34 1.08 15.40
N ASN A 246 -16.41 0.22 16.40
CA ASN A 246 -17.43 0.28 17.45
C ASN A 246 -17.11 1.35 18.52
N GLU A 247 -15.85 1.45 18.91
CA GLU A 247 -15.41 2.29 20.03
C GLU A 247 -15.04 3.71 19.61
N ARG A 248 -14.52 3.87 18.36
CA ARG A 248 -14.02 5.15 17.85
C ARG A 248 -14.52 5.45 16.43
N PRO A 249 -15.84 5.38 16.14
CA PRO A 249 -16.38 5.56 14.79
C PRO A 249 -16.06 6.92 14.20
N GLN A 250 -15.95 7.97 15.03
CA GLN A 250 -15.62 9.33 14.58
C GLN A 250 -14.21 9.39 14.00
N LEU A 251 -13.24 8.68 14.62
CA LEU A 251 -11.87 8.64 14.10
C LEU A 251 -11.76 7.85 12.80
N VAL A 252 -12.60 6.81 12.64
CA VAL A 252 -12.70 6.08 11.36
C VAL A 252 -13.26 7.00 10.28
N GLN A 253 -14.30 7.80 10.59
CA GLN A 253 -14.85 8.80 9.67
C GLN A 253 -13.81 9.85 9.28
N GLU A 254 -13.11 10.44 10.26
CA GLU A 254 -12.03 11.42 10.01
C GLU A 254 -10.92 10.84 9.11
N LEU A 255 -10.54 9.56 9.32
CA LEU A 255 -9.56 8.91 8.47
C LEU A 255 -10.07 8.75 7.03
N VAL A 256 -11.31 8.28 6.87
CA VAL A 256 -11.93 8.09 5.54
C VAL A 256 -12.10 9.43 4.83
N ASP A 257 -12.53 10.46 5.55
CA ASP A 257 -12.63 11.84 5.03
C ASP A 257 -11.27 12.37 4.58
N GLY A 258 -10.22 12.14 5.38
CA GLY A 258 -8.85 12.52 5.04
C GLY A 258 -8.31 11.79 3.79
N ILE A 259 -8.61 10.50 3.66
CA ILE A 259 -8.25 9.70 2.47
C ILE A 259 -9.03 10.19 1.26
N GLY A 260 -10.33 10.47 1.40
CA GLY A 260 -11.18 11.03 0.35
C GLY A 260 -10.69 12.40 -0.12
N ALA A 261 -10.39 13.31 0.83
CA ALA A 261 -9.83 14.62 0.54
C ALA A 261 -8.47 14.54 -0.16
N SER A 262 -7.60 13.61 0.28
CA SER A 262 -6.31 13.33 -0.35
C SER A 262 -6.49 12.81 -1.77
N GLY A 263 -7.48 11.95 -1.98
CA GLY A 263 -7.84 11.43 -3.31
C GLY A 263 -8.30 12.53 -4.27
N LEU A 264 -9.23 13.38 -3.83
CA LEU A 264 -9.72 14.52 -4.61
C LEU A 264 -8.62 15.55 -4.92
N TRP A 265 -7.64 15.70 -4.03
CA TRP A 265 -6.49 16.57 -4.27
C TRP A 265 -5.55 15.98 -5.33
N LEU A 266 -5.30 14.66 -5.30
CA LEU A 266 -4.49 13.97 -6.29
C LEU A 266 -5.15 13.91 -7.67
N ASP A 267 -6.48 13.80 -7.70
CA ASP A 267 -7.32 13.73 -8.90
C ASP A 267 -8.15 15.02 -9.06
N ASP A 268 -7.51 16.18 -8.93
CA ASP A 268 -8.17 17.46 -9.10
C ASP A 268 -8.86 17.54 -10.47
N GLU A 269 -10.03 18.15 -10.53
CA GLU A 269 -10.80 18.34 -11.78
C GLU A 269 -10.03 19.19 -12.80
N ASP A 270 -9.17 20.10 -12.32
CA ASP A 270 -8.19 20.80 -13.16
C ASP A 270 -6.95 19.92 -13.37
N GLU A 271 -6.75 19.45 -14.60
CA GLU A 271 -5.63 18.56 -14.96
C GLU A 271 -4.26 19.16 -14.62
N ALA A 272 -4.09 20.49 -14.75
CA ALA A 272 -2.82 21.13 -14.42
C ALA A 272 -2.56 21.10 -12.91
N LEU A 273 -3.61 21.30 -12.10
CA LEU A 273 -3.52 21.16 -10.64
C LEU A 273 -3.30 19.69 -10.26
N ALA A 274 -4.01 18.75 -10.84
CA ALA A 274 -3.80 17.32 -10.60
C ALA A 274 -2.35 16.91 -10.88
N LEU A 275 -1.77 17.34 -11.99
CA LEU A 275 -0.37 17.08 -12.34
C LEU A 275 0.59 17.69 -11.31
N GLU A 276 0.35 18.90 -10.86
CA GLU A 276 1.18 19.57 -9.85
C GLU A 276 1.08 18.87 -8.49
N HIS A 277 -0.14 18.55 -8.04
CA HIS A 277 -0.39 17.85 -6.79
C HIS A 277 0.28 16.47 -6.77
N ARG A 278 0.18 15.71 -7.87
CA ARG A 278 0.82 14.41 -8.01
C ARG A 278 2.35 14.50 -8.01
N ARG A 279 2.94 15.57 -8.57
CA ARG A 279 4.39 15.84 -8.46
C ARG A 279 4.78 16.13 -7.01
N GLN A 280 4.04 16.98 -6.32
CA GLN A 280 4.29 17.29 -4.90
C GLN A 280 4.19 16.02 -4.04
N ALA A 281 3.14 15.23 -4.23
CA ALA A 281 2.97 13.94 -3.56
C ALA A 281 4.16 12.99 -3.84
N SER A 282 4.62 12.93 -5.09
CA SER A 282 5.76 12.09 -5.49
C SER A 282 7.02 12.43 -4.71
N VAL A 283 7.29 13.72 -4.49
CA VAL A 283 8.47 14.18 -3.75
C VAL A 283 8.36 13.83 -2.26
N VAL A 284 7.23 14.19 -1.63
CA VAL A 284 7.02 13.94 -0.20
C VAL A 284 6.95 12.45 0.09
N VAL A 285 6.05 11.75 -0.58
CA VAL A 285 5.83 10.32 -0.32
C VAL A 285 7.05 9.49 -0.68
N GLY A 286 7.70 9.80 -1.81
CA GLY A 286 8.92 9.10 -2.23
C GLY A 286 10.04 9.21 -1.21
N LYS A 287 10.34 10.42 -0.75
CA LYS A 287 11.47 10.67 0.18
C LYS A 287 11.16 10.29 1.62
N VAL A 288 9.98 10.71 2.13
CA VAL A 288 9.67 10.62 3.56
C VAL A 288 9.12 9.25 3.95
N PHE A 289 8.25 8.68 3.09
CA PHE A 289 7.49 7.48 3.46
C PHE A 289 7.95 6.21 2.75
N TYR A 290 8.22 6.29 1.43
CA TYR A 290 8.49 5.08 0.63
C TYR A 290 9.98 4.73 0.56
N ASN A 291 10.88 5.71 0.81
CA ASN A 291 12.30 5.57 0.54
C ASN A 291 12.54 5.11 -0.91
N GLN A 292 11.91 5.83 -1.85
CA GLN A 292 11.98 5.58 -3.29
C GLN A 292 12.32 6.88 -4.03
N ASP A 293 12.88 6.75 -5.23
CA ASP A 293 13.14 7.91 -6.08
C ASP A 293 11.81 8.62 -6.42
N PRO A 294 11.65 9.90 -6.10
CA PRO A 294 10.47 10.67 -6.48
C PRO A 294 10.13 10.62 -7.98
N LYS A 295 11.14 10.53 -8.86
CA LYS A 295 10.93 10.42 -10.31
C LYS A 295 10.19 9.15 -10.71
N LEU A 296 10.39 8.05 -9.97
CA LEU A 296 9.66 6.81 -10.20
C LEU A 296 8.17 7.01 -9.89
N LEU A 297 7.85 7.61 -8.74
CA LEU A 297 6.46 7.89 -8.37
C LEU A 297 5.83 8.94 -9.30
N GLU A 298 6.56 9.99 -9.65
CA GLU A 298 6.09 10.99 -10.62
C GLU A 298 5.72 10.34 -11.95
N HIS A 299 6.58 9.46 -12.49
CA HIS A 299 6.28 8.72 -13.72
C HIS A 299 4.96 7.95 -13.62
N VAL A 300 4.77 7.19 -12.55
CA VAL A 300 3.55 6.42 -12.31
C VAL A 300 2.31 7.30 -12.20
N LEU A 301 2.44 8.41 -11.49
CA LEU A 301 1.29 9.27 -11.17
C LEU A 301 0.91 10.21 -12.32
N THR A 302 1.80 10.38 -13.33
CA THR A 302 1.60 11.38 -14.39
C THR A 302 1.70 10.81 -15.82
N LYS A 303 2.10 9.53 -16.00
CA LYS A 303 2.37 8.97 -17.35
C LYS A 303 1.86 7.53 -17.52
N PRO A 304 0.66 7.33 -18.08
CA PRO A 304 -0.38 8.33 -18.33
C PRO A 304 -1.05 8.77 -17.02
N LEU A 305 -1.76 9.89 -17.03
CA LEU A 305 -2.43 10.41 -15.83
C LEU A 305 -3.50 9.46 -15.28
N ASP A 306 -4.17 8.72 -16.16
CA ASP A 306 -5.19 7.72 -15.83
C ASP A 306 -4.61 6.31 -15.52
N ARG A 307 -3.29 6.19 -15.31
CA ARG A 307 -2.64 4.93 -14.90
C ARG A 307 -3.13 4.46 -13.54
N VAL A 308 -3.44 5.40 -12.65
CA VAL A 308 -4.02 5.19 -11.32
C VAL A 308 -5.02 6.30 -11.01
N SER A 309 -6.14 5.96 -10.38
CA SER A 309 -7.16 6.92 -9.95
C SER A 309 -7.38 6.85 -8.44
N TYR A 310 -7.53 8.01 -7.83
CA TYR A 310 -7.79 8.20 -6.40
C TYR A 310 -9.16 8.81 -6.12
N SER A 311 -9.97 9.03 -7.14
CA SER A 311 -11.36 9.46 -7.03
C SER A 311 -12.33 8.28 -6.87
N ASN A 312 -13.51 8.55 -6.31
CA ASN A 312 -14.58 7.56 -6.13
C ASN A 312 -14.13 6.25 -5.44
N LEU A 313 -13.60 6.39 -4.24
CA LEU A 313 -13.01 5.28 -3.47
C LEU A 313 -14.02 4.56 -2.55
N THR A 314 -15.32 4.82 -2.67
CA THR A 314 -16.35 4.04 -1.99
C THR A 314 -16.37 2.62 -2.54
N PRO A 315 -16.36 1.57 -1.68
CA PRO A 315 -16.43 0.18 -2.13
C PRO A 315 -17.72 -0.11 -2.91
N PRO A 316 -17.67 -0.44 -4.21
CA PRO A 316 -18.85 -0.75 -5.01
C PRO A 316 -19.26 -2.20 -4.77
N LYS A 317 -20.53 -2.40 -4.39
CA LYS A 317 -21.05 -3.72 -4.03
C LYS A 317 -20.98 -4.73 -5.19
N ASP A 318 -21.31 -4.30 -6.39
CA ASP A 318 -21.32 -5.14 -7.60
C ASP A 318 -19.94 -5.71 -7.94
N ILE A 319 -18.88 -4.87 -7.87
CA ILE A 319 -17.51 -5.33 -8.14
C ILE A 319 -17.03 -6.24 -7.00
N PHE A 320 -17.36 -5.92 -5.74
CA PHE A 320 -17.01 -6.81 -4.62
C PHE A 320 -17.76 -8.14 -4.64
N ASP A 321 -19.01 -8.16 -5.10
CA ASP A 321 -19.75 -9.40 -5.34
C ASP A 321 -19.08 -10.25 -6.44
N GLU A 322 -18.59 -9.63 -7.54
CA GLU A 322 -17.81 -10.33 -8.57
C GLU A 322 -16.49 -10.88 -8.01
N ILE A 323 -15.76 -10.10 -7.21
CA ILE A 323 -14.53 -10.57 -6.54
C ILE A 323 -14.83 -11.75 -5.62
N MET A 324 -15.92 -11.69 -4.85
CA MET A 324 -16.35 -12.76 -3.95
C MET A 324 -16.67 -14.03 -4.74
N ASP A 325 -17.43 -13.92 -5.81
CA ASP A 325 -17.82 -15.07 -6.65
C ASP A 325 -16.58 -15.73 -7.28
N LEU A 326 -15.63 -14.93 -7.79
CA LEU A 326 -14.34 -15.43 -8.29
C LEU A 326 -13.51 -16.09 -7.19
N ALA A 327 -13.47 -15.49 -6.00
CA ALA A 327 -12.70 -16.03 -4.87
C ALA A 327 -13.26 -17.39 -4.40
N VAL A 328 -14.59 -17.56 -4.40
CA VAL A 328 -15.25 -18.84 -4.09
C VAL A 328 -15.02 -19.86 -5.21
N GLU A 329 -15.23 -19.48 -6.48
CA GLU A 329 -14.98 -20.35 -7.63
C GLU A 329 -13.54 -20.90 -7.63
N MET A 330 -12.58 -20.07 -7.29
CA MET A 330 -11.16 -20.42 -7.27
C MET A 330 -10.69 -21.01 -5.93
N LYS A 331 -11.63 -21.28 -5.01
CA LYS A 331 -11.35 -21.86 -3.68
C LYS A 331 -10.37 -21.05 -2.83
N VAL A 332 -10.32 -19.75 -3.03
CA VAL A 332 -9.60 -18.77 -2.19
C VAL A 332 -10.40 -18.54 -0.91
N ILE A 333 -11.74 -18.49 -1.03
CA ILE A 333 -12.70 -18.42 0.06
C ILE A 333 -13.63 -19.64 -0.08
N GLU A 334 -13.90 -20.32 1.03
CA GLU A 334 -14.67 -21.57 1.00
C GLU A 334 -16.17 -21.35 0.76
N LYS A 335 -16.73 -20.28 1.32
CA LYS A 335 -18.15 -19.98 1.30
C LYS A 335 -18.39 -18.51 1.00
N ARG A 336 -19.35 -18.23 0.11
CA ARG A 336 -19.77 -16.86 -0.19
C ARG A 336 -20.31 -16.16 1.06
N MET A 337 -19.85 -14.93 1.28
CA MET A 337 -20.35 -14.02 2.31
C MET A 337 -21.16 -12.90 1.65
N ALA A 338 -22.11 -12.33 2.38
CA ALA A 338 -22.77 -11.10 1.98
C ALA A 338 -21.80 -9.91 2.06
N PHE A 339 -22.01 -8.91 1.21
CA PHE A 339 -21.14 -7.72 1.14
C PHE A 339 -20.98 -7.04 2.51
N GLU A 340 -22.08 -6.93 3.25
CA GLU A 340 -22.16 -6.29 4.56
C GLU A 340 -21.38 -7.05 5.66
N GLU A 341 -21.05 -8.32 5.42
CA GLU A 341 -20.26 -9.11 6.36
C GLU A 341 -18.78 -8.69 6.35
N TYR A 342 -18.25 -8.16 5.25
CA TYR A 342 -16.85 -7.77 5.12
C TYR A 342 -16.63 -6.31 4.71
N CYS A 343 -17.65 -5.59 4.28
CA CYS A 343 -17.62 -4.15 4.00
C CYS A 343 -18.54 -3.38 4.95
N ASP A 344 -18.15 -2.14 5.25
CA ASP A 344 -18.96 -1.18 6.00
C ASP A 344 -18.88 0.19 5.31
N THR A 345 -19.83 0.47 4.42
CA THR A 345 -19.85 1.69 3.59
C THR A 345 -20.49 2.88 4.27
N ARG A 346 -20.95 2.79 5.53
CA ARG A 346 -21.55 3.93 6.25
C ARG A 346 -20.56 5.08 6.46
N PHE A 347 -19.25 4.82 6.35
CA PHE A 347 -18.20 5.82 6.43
C PHE A 347 -17.90 6.50 5.08
N ALA A 348 -18.59 6.12 4.00
CA ALA A 348 -18.41 6.77 2.69
C ALA A 348 -18.61 8.28 2.81
N PRO A 349 -17.62 9.11 2.44
CA PRO A 349 -17.70 10.53 2.65
C PRO A 349 -18.64 11.18 1.63
N ASP A 350 -19.26 12.28 2.02
CA ASP A 350 -19.83 13.22 1.05
C ASP A 350 -18.66 14.00 0.41
N LEU A 351 -18.28 13.59 -0.79
CA LEU A 351 -17.13 14.16 -1.51
C LEU A 351 -17.26 15.67 -1.73
N GLY A 352 -18.51 16.18 -1.87
CA GLY A 352 -18.78 17.61 -2.04
C GLY A 352 -18.56 18.44 -0.77
N ALA A 353 -18.65 17.81 0.40
CA ALA A 353 -18.47 18.43 1.70
C ALA A 353 -17.05 18.29 2.27
N LEU A 354 -16.18 17.48 1.64
CA LEU A 354 -14.83 17.27 2.13
C LEU A 354 -13.98 18.55 2.12
N PRO A 355 -13.17 18.78 3.17
CA PRO A 355 -12.24 19.89 3.18
C PRO A 355 -11.19 19.70 2.09
N ARG A 356 -10.91 20.74 1.31
CA ARG A 356 -9.80 20.70 0.35
C ARG A 356 -8.46 20.68 1.08
N VAL A 357 -7.49 19.91 0.57
CA VAL A 357 -6.11 19.96 1.05
C VAL A 357 -5.52 21.33 0.70
N LYS A 358 -5.32 22.18 1.70
CA LYS A 358 -4.83 23.57 1.51
C LYS A 358 -3.33 23.71 1.71
N ASN A 359 -2.73 22.81 2.48
CA ASN A 359 -1.32 22.88 2.85
C ASN A 359 -0.68 21.50 2.68
N PHE A 360 0.26 21.43 1.72
CA PHE A 360 1.07 20.24 1.48
C PHE A 360 2.54 20.68 1.36
N PRO A 361 3.22 20.98 2.50
CA PRO A 361 4.56 21.55 2.48
C PRO A 361 5.56 20.55 1.89
N PRO A 362 6.64 21.05 1.24
CA PRO A 362 7.72 20.19 0.77
C PRO A 362 8.41 19.51 1.97
N PRO A 363 9.07 18.35 1.76
CA PRO A 363 9.82 17.71 2.81
C PRO A 363 10.99 18.58 3.24
N PRO A 364 11.42 18.50 4.53
CA PRO A 364 12.58 19.24 4.99
C PRO A 364 13.81 18.90 4.13
N VAL A 365 14.58 19.93 3.77
CA VAL A 365 15.84 19.75 3.05
C VAL A 365 16.81 19.04 3.98
N ALA A 366 17.37 17.90 3.56
CA ALA A 366 18.40 17.22 4.34
C ALA A 366 19.57 18.18 4.55
N GLN A 367 19.89 18.48 5.82
CA GLN A 367 21.05 19.30 6.14
C GLN A 367 22.29 18.53 5.66
N GLY A 368 22.89 18.94 4.53
CA GLY A 368 24.10 18.33 3.99
C GLY A 368 24.27 18.36 2.47
N GLU A 369 23.24 18.66 1.69
CA GLU A 369 23.40 18.84 0.24
C GLU A 369 23.52 20.33 -0.09
N GLY A 370 24.70 20.89 0.19
CA GLY A 370 25.13 22.15 -0.42
C GLY A 370 25.31 21.93 -1.93
N PRO A 371 25.16 22.96 -2.76
CA PRO A 371 25.25 22.82 -4.22
C PRO A 371 26.66 22.29 -4.59
N LYS A 372 26.67 21.13 -5.29
CA LYS A 372 27.85 20.63 -5.98
C LYS A 372 27.95 21.25 -7.35
#